data_ae963c4f45d12583704fc8cd579f5900
#
_entry.id   ae963c4f45d12583704fc8cd579f5900
#
_cell.length_a   1.000
_cell.length_b   1.000
_cell.length_c   1.000
_cell.angle_alpha   90.00
_cell.angle_beta   90.00
_cell.angle_gamma   90.00
#
_symmetry.space_group_name_H-M   'P 1'
#
loop_
_entity.id
_entity.type
_entity.pdbx_description
1 polymer ?
#
loop_
_entity_poly.entity_id
_entity_poly.type
_entity_poly.pdbx_seq_one_letter_code
_entity_poly.pdbx_strand_id
1 'polypeptide(L)'
;IPNTGGGAYPVFCYDEETQELFDQLNEEKRELFFEEHPDREDSWDGDEKIRYDRYAGFLMDARLNEAASHRLEMALENGYSGDSIPGEGTLKDYLTAVSYRKNASAQELYIRGREDAEDAFSRIMAKTQERYDSTEKRRYSLGYYRRIGMAHAEKDGEQYFMVILMR
;
A
#
# COMPACT_ATOMS: atom_id res chain seq x y z
N ILE A 1 -14.75 8.37 7.21
CA ILE A 1 -15.03 9.10 5.98
C ILE A 1 -13.89 8.99 5.03
N PRO A 2 -14.17 8.64 3.82
CA PRO A 2 -13.10 8.49 2.88
C PRO A 2 -12.44 9.83 2.58
N ASN A 3 -11.25 9.74 2.13
CA ASN A 3 -10.52 10.89 1.74
C ASN A 3 -11.14 11.52 0.52
N THR A 4 -11.74 12.67 0.71
CA THR A 4 -12.29 13.41 -0.39
C THR A 4 -11.40 14.55 -0.78
N GLY A 5 -10.30 14.63 -0.19
CA GLY A 5 -9.47 15.79 -0.28
C GLY A 5 -8.66 15.97 -1.49
N GLY A 6 -9.02 15.45 -2.58
CA GLY A 6 -8.29 15.78 -3.74
C GLY A 6 -6.80 15.66 -3.55
N GLY A 7 -6.34 14.78 -2.86
CA GLY A 7 -5.03 14.62 -2.73
C GLY A 7 -4.41 15.01 -1.52
N ALA A 8 -5.11 15.54 -0.74
CA ALA A 8 -4.52 15.86 0.33
C ALA A 8 -4.18 14.73 1.05
N TYR A 9 -3.78 14.50 1.59
CA TYR A 9 -3.44 13.59 2.29
C TYR A 9 -3.22 14.03 3.47
N PRO A 10 -3.04 13.26 4.21
CA PRO A 10 -3.17 11.97 4.50
C PRO A 10 -4.36 11.54 4.95
N VAL A 11 -5.16 12.00 4.64
CA VAL A 11 -6.19 11.99 5.01
C VAL A 11 -6.90 10.92 5.00
N PHE A 12 -6.72 9.96 4.83
CA PHE A 12 -7.48 9.27 4.61
C PHE A 12 -7.50 8.04 5.07
N CYS A 13 -6.98 7.68 5.95
CA CYS A 13 -7.21 6.43 6.59
C CYS A 13 -8.59 6.38 7.15
N TYR A 14 -9.29 5.34 6.83
CA TYR A 14 -10.68 5.27 7.13
C TYR A 14 -10.95 4.92 8.58
N ASP A 15 -9.98 4.31 9.26
CA ASP A 15 -10.12 3.86 10.65
C ASP A 15 -8.74 3.68 11.30
N GLU A 16 -8.73 3.33 12.58
CA GLU A 16 -7.49 3.15 13.34
C GLU A 16 -6.63 2.03 12.78
N GLU A 17 -7.23 0.94 12.34
CA GLU A 17 -6.48 -0.19 11.80
C GLU A 17 -5.74 0.18 10.52
N THR A 18 -6.39 0.92 9.63
CA THR A 18 -5.77 1.38 8.40
C THR A 18 -4.65 2.38 8.70
N GLN A 19 -4.89 3.29 9.66
CA GLN A 19 -3.89 4.27 10.04
C GLN A 19 -2.66 3.60 10.65
N GLU A 20 -2.86 2.65 11.54
CA GLU A 20 -1.76 1.93 12.16
C GLU A 20 -0.94 1.15 11.12
N LEU A 21 -1.60 0.46 10.22
CA LEU A 21 -0.92 -0.27 9.16
C LEU A 21 -0.16 0.68 8.23
N PHE A 22 -0.77 1.81 7.87
CA PHE A 22 -0.10 2.81 7.06
C PHE A 22 1.16 3.33 7.76
N ASP A 23 1.06 3.67 9.04
CA ASP A 23 2.19 4.21 9.78
C ASP A 23 3.36 3.22 9.82
N GLN A 24 3.07 1.94 10.01
CA GLN A 24 4.10 0.90 10.02
C GLN A 24 4.75 0.72 8.64
N LEU A 25 3.93 0.66 7.59
CA LEU A 25 4.46 0.53 6.22
C LEU A 25 5.25 1.77 5.80
N ASN A 26 4.78 2.94 6.19
CA ASN A 26 5.44 4.19 5.87
C ASN A 26 6.80 4.31 6.56
N GLU A 27 6.87 3.90 7.82
CA GLU A 27 8.13 3.88 8.57
C GLU A 27 9.13 2.93 7.93
N GLU A 28 8.69 1.73 7.55
CA GLU A 28 9.56 0.76 6.88
C GLU A 28 10.10 1.31 5.55
N LYS A 29 9.24 1.96 4.78
CA LYS A 29 9.67 2.57 3.54
C LYS A 29 10.71 3.67 3.78
N ARG A 30 10.52 4.48 4.82
CA ARG A 30 11.47 5.53 5.18
C ARG A 30 12.82 4.95 5.56
N GLU A 31 12.83 3.89 6.34
CA GLU A 31 14.06 3.20 6.73
C GLU A 31 14.81 2.69 5.50
N LEU A 32 14.12 2.05 4.57
CA LEU A 32 14.71 1.57 3.33
C LEU A 32 15.30 2.72 2.49
N PHE A 33 14.60 3.85 2.44
CA PHE A 33 15.08 5.02 1.71
C PHE A 33 16.39 5.55 2.32
N PHE A 34 16.47 5.65 3.63
CA PHE A 34 17.67 6.16 4.29
C PHE A 34 18.82 5.16 4.28
N GLU A 35 18.54 3.86 4.22
CA GLU A 35 19.57 2.86 3.98
C GLU A 35 20.21 3.02 2.60
N GLU A 36 19.40 3.32 1.59
CA GLU A 36 19.90 3.56 0.23
C GLU A 36 20.58 4.92 0.08
N HIS A 37 20.27 5.86 0.97
CA HIS A 37 20.80 7.22 0.92
C HIS A 37 21.33 7.68 2.29
N PRO A 38 22.34 6.99 2.84
CA PRO A 38 22.77 7.22 4.22
C PRO A 38 23.30 8.62 4.51
N ASP A 39 23.83 9.31 3.51
CA ASP A 39 24.38 10.66 3.72
C ASP A 39 23.32 11.76 3.69
N ARG A 40 22.09 11.42 3.35
CA ARG A 40 21.09 12.44 3.13
C ARG A 40 20.37 12.90 4.38
N GLU A 41 20.19 12.00 5.35
CA GLU A 41 19.51 12.34 6.59
C GLU A 41 20.23 13.44 7.36
N ASP A 42 21.57 13.37 7.38
CA ASP A 42 22.40 14.31 8.14
C ASP A 42 22.71 15.59 7.37
N SER A 43 22.57 15.59 6.06
CA SER A 43 22.98 16.69 5.22
C SER A 43 21.86 17.66 4.85
N TRP A 44 20.61 17.35 5.21
CA TRP A 44 19.48 18.16 4.78
C TRP A 44 19.24 19.35 5.69
N ASP A 45 19.15 20.53 5.12
CA ASP A 45 18.61 21.69 5.83
C ASP A 45 17.07 21.62 5.84
N GLY A 46 16.43 22.60 6.48
CA GLY A 46 14.99 22.57 6.72
C GLY A 46 14.13 22.29 5.50
N ASP A 47 14.36 23.01 4.41
CA ASP A 47 13.52 22.88 3.20
C ASP A 47 13.80 21.61 2.44
N GLU A 48 15.07 21.22 2.35
CA GLU A 48 15.44 19.95 1.72
C GLU A 48 14.91 18.78 2.51
N LYS A 49 15.00 18.83 3.83
CA LYS A 49 14.48 17.78 4.69
C LYS A 49 12.99 17.57 4.46
N ILE A 50 12.21 18.65 4.43
CA ILE A 50 10.78 18.58 4.17
C ILE A 50 10.51 17.93 2.81
N ARG A 51 11.27 18.31 1.79
CA ARG A 51 11.12 17.76 0.45
C ARG A 51 11.41 16.27 0.41
N TYR A 52 12.51 15.85 1.00
CA TYR A 52 12.93 14.46 0.96
C TYR A 52 12.11 13.58 1.91
N ASP A 53 11.63 14.11 3.01
CA ASP A 53 10.69 13.38 3.87
C ASP A 53 9.44 12.98 3.10
N ARG A 54 9.01 13.83 2.17
CA ARG A 54 7.87 13.53 1.31
C ARG A 54 8.17 12.38 0.34
N TYR A 55 9.42 12.23 -0.10
CA TYR A 55 9.81 11.15 -1.01
C TYR A 55 10.27 9.89 -0.26
N ALA A 56 10.72 10.03 0.96
CA ALA A 56 11.17 8.90 1.76
C ALA A 56 10.02 7.97 2.12
N GLY A 57 8.85 8.54 2.46
CA GLY A 57 7.66 7.78 2.78
C GLY A 57 6.75 7.56 1.56
N PHE A 58 5.57 7.00 1.82
CA PHE A 58 4.55 6.82 0.79
C PHE A 58 3.70 8.08 0.63
N LEU A 59 3.27 8.33 -0.61
CA LEU A 59 2.23 9.30 -0.88
C LEU A 59 0.89 8.56 -0.88
N MET A 60 -0.01 8.96 0.01
CA MET A 60 -1.35 8.41 0.03
C MET A 60 -2.11 8.88 -1.21
N ASP A 61 -2.70 7.96 -1.94
CA ASP A 61 -3.36 8.23 -3.20
C ASP A 61 -4.84 7.91 -3.11
N ALA A 62 -5.69 8.91 -3.24
CA ALA A 62 -7.14 8.76 -3.12
C ALA A 62 -7.72 7.78 -4.16
N ARG A 63 -7.18 7.79 -5.37
CA ARG A 63 -7.65 6.86 -6.40
C ARG A 63 -7.26 5.42 -6.10
N LEU A 64 -6.11 5.21 -5.47
CA LEU A 64 -5.72 3.88 -5.01
C LEU A 64 -6.52 3.45 -3.79
N ASN A 65 -6.95 4.37 -2.94
CA ASN A 65 -7.87 4.06 -1.85
C ASN A 65 -9.21 3.58 -2.39
N GLU A 66 -9.75 4.24 -3.42
CA GLU A 66 -10.97 3.79 -4.09
C GLU A 66 -10.79 2.41 -4.69
N ALA A 67 -9.68 2.17 -5.37
CA ALA A 67 -9.37 0.88 -5.95
C ALA A 67 -9.29 -0.21 -4.85
N ALA A 68 -8.59 0.09 -3.77
CA ALA A 68 -8.46 -0.85 -2.66
C ALA A 68 -9.82 -1.19 -2.04
N SER A 69 -10.67 -0.18 -1.83
CA SER A 69 -12.00 -0.38 -1.27
C SER A 69 -12.86 -1.25 -2.18
N HIS A 70 -12.88 -0.96 -3.47
CA HIS A 70 -13.66 -1.75 -4.42
C HIS A 70 -13.16 -3.19 -4.49
N ARG A 71 -11.84 -3.35 -4.61
CA ARG A 71 -11.24 -4.68 -4.73
C ARG A 71 -11.42 -5.51 -3.46
N LEU A 72 -11.34 -4.87 -2.29
CA LEU A 72 -11.59 -5.57 -1.03
C LEU A 72 -13.03 -6.05 -0.94
N GLU A 73 -13.99 -5.20 -1.27
CA GLU A 73 -15.40 -5.56 -1.28
C GLU A 73 -15.65 -6.74 -2.21
N MET A 74 -15.13 -6.68 -3.42
CA MET A 74 -15.30 -7.75 -4.39
C MET A 74 -14.59 -9.04 -3.98
N ALA A 75 -13.42 -8.94 -3.37
CA ALA A 75 -12.71 -10.11 -2.87
C ALA A 75 -13.48 -10.80 -1.75
N LEU A 76 -14.10 -10.02 -0.87
CA LEU A 76 -14.92 -10.59 0.21
C LEU A 76 -16.18 -11.27 -0.32
N GLU A 77 -16.77 -10.75 -1.39
CA GLU A 77 -17.97 -11.34 -1.98
C GLU A 77 -17.66 -12.52 -2.91
N ASN A 78 -16.64 -12.41 -3.71
CA ASN A 78 -16.40 -13.36 -4.81
C ASN A 78 -15.17 -14.25 -4.63
N GLY A 79 -14.34 -13.99 -3.63
CA GLY A 79 -13.09 -14.70 -3.43
C GLY A 79 -11.91 -14.00 -4.10
N TYR A 80 -10.72 -14.52 -3.83
CA TYR A 80 -9.47 -13.97 -4.36
C TYR A 80 -8.52 -15.14 -4.63
N SER A 81 -8.04 -15.26 -5.83
CA SER A 81 -7.16 -16.36 -6.21
C SER A 81 -6.00 -15.84 -7.05
N GLY A 82 -4.79 -16.07 -6.56
CA GLY A 82 -3.60 -15.52 -7.20
C GLY A 82 -3.61 -13.99 -7.05
N ASP A 83 -3.83 -13.30 -8.15
CA ASP A 83 -3.94 -11.84 -8.18
C ASP A 83 -5.26 -11.40 -8.82
N SER A 84 -6.22 -12.31 -8.88
CA SER A 84 -7.48 -12.09 -9.58
C SER A 84 -8.69 -12.33 -8.70
N ILE A 85 -9.72 -11.57 -8.95
CA ILE A 85 -11.03 -11.71 -8.29
C ILE A 85 -12.03 -12.20 -9.34
N PRO A 86 -12.73 -13.33 -9.10
CA PRO A 86 -13.73 -13.81 -10.05
C PRO A 86 -14.75 -12.72 -10.41
N GLY A 87 -14.92 -12.48 -11.69
CA GLY A 87 -15.82 -11.44 -12.22
C GLY A 87 -15.20 -10.05 -12.30
N GLU A 88 -14.09 -9.79 -11.62
CA GLU A 88 -13.45 -8.49 -11.60
C GLU A 88 -12.07 -8.49 -12.28
N GLY A 89 -11.42 -9.64 -12.33
CA GLY A 89 -10.08 -9.73 -12.90
C GLY A 89 -8.98 -9.25 -11.97
N THR A 90 -7.91 -8.72 -12.55
CA THR A 90 -6.72 -8.28 -11.82
C THR A 90 -6.81 -6.78 -11.48
N LEU A 91 -5.89 -6.30 -10.65
CA LEU A 91 -5.75 -4.86 -10.40
C LEU A 91 -5.52 -4.08 -11.70
N LYS A 92 -4.71 -4.61 -12.61
CA LYS A 92 -4.46 -3.96 -13.88
C LYS A 92 -5.75 -3.80 -14.69
N ASP A 93 -6.62 -4.79 -14.67
CA ASP A 93 -7.93 -4.71 -15.33
C ASP A 93 -8.76 -3.57 -14.74
N TYR A 94 -8.76 -3.43 -13.42
CA TYR A 94 -9.45 -2.34 -12.75
C TYR A 94 -8.87 -0.98 -13.14
N LEU A 95 -7.56 -0.83 -13.05
CA LEU A 95 -6.90 0.45 -13.35
C LEU A 95 -7.11 0.85 -14.82
N THR A 96 -7.14 -0.12 -15.71
CA THR A 96 -7.44 0.12 -17.12
C THR A 96 -8.88 0.60 -17.30
N ALA A 97 -9.81 -0.05 -16.62
CA ALA A 97 -11.24 0.31 -16.72
C ALA A 97 -11.52 1.73 -16.22
N VAL A 98 -10.81 2.17 -15.17
CA VAL A 98 -10.98 3.52 -14.62
C VAL A 98 -9.98 4.52 -15.20
N SER A 99 -9.16 4.12 -16.15
CA SER A 99 -8.15 4.94 -16.81
C SER A 99 -7.17 5.63 -15.84
N TYR A 100 -6.72 4.90 -14.82
CA TYR A 100 -5.80 5.47 -13.86
C TYR A 100 -4.45 4.77 -13.88
N ARG A 101 -3.40 5.48 -14.32
CA ARG A 101 -1.98 5.04 -14.27
C ARG A 101 -1.80 3.57 -14.67
N LYS A 102 -2.56 3.12 -15.65
CA LYS A 102 -2.63 1.70 -16.06
C LYS A 102 -1.30 1.10 -16.52
N ASN A 103 -0.34 1.95 -16.85
CA ASN A 103 0.99 1.50 -17.28
C ASN A 103 2.02 1.58 -16.17
N ALA A 104 1.66 2.04 -14.98
CA ALA A 104 2.57 2.10 -13.85
C ALA A 104 2.74 0.72 -13.23
N SER A 105 3.91 0.47 -12.65
CA SER A 105 4.12 -0.74 -11.86
C SER A 105 3.28 -0.66 -10.59
N ALA A 106 2.54 -1.70 -10.32
CA ALA A 106 1.68 -1.77 -9.13
C ALA A 106 1.71 -3.17 -8.53
N GLN A 107 1.49 -3.24 -7.23
CA GLN A 107 1.37 -4.51 -6.53
C GLN A 107 0.16 -4.44 -5.62
N GLU A 108 -0.62 -5.50 -5.61
CA GLU A 108 -1.78 -5.63 -4.74
C GLU A 108 -1.50 -6.68 -3.68
N LEU A 109 -1.75 -6.33 -2.43
CA LEU A 109 -1.56 -7.23 -1.30
C LEU A 109 -2.89 -7.40 -0.58
N TYR A 110 -3.44 -8.60 -0.66
CA TYR A 110 -4.67 -8.95 0.03
C TYR A 110 -4.32 -9.78 1.25
N ILE A 111 -4.56 -9.25 2.42
CA ILE A 111 -4.25 -9.88 3.71
C ILE A 111 -5.55 -10.21 4.39
N ARG A 112 -5.79 -11.48 4.62
CA ARG A 112 -7.07 -11.96 5.15
C ARG A 112 -6.90 -12.74 6.45
N GLY A 113 -7.93 -12.68 7.29
CA GLY A 113 -7.98 -13.44 8.53
C GLY A 113 -7.00 -12.97 9.58
N ARG A 114 -6.59 -11.71 9.54
CA ARG A 114 -5.62 -11.19 10.48
C ARG A 114 -6.30 -10.61 11.71
N GLU A 115 -5.62 -10.73 12.84
CA GLU A 115 -6.17 -10.27 14.12
C GLU A 115 -6.18 -8.75 14.23
N ASP A 116 -5.14 -8.09 13.75
CA ASP A 116 -5.00 -6.63 13.83
C ASP A 116 -4.04 -6.10 12.76
N ALA A 117 -3.78 -4.81 12.80
CA ALA A 117 -2.88 -4.14 11.87
C ALA A 117 -1.44 -4.62 11.99
N GLU A 118 -0.98 -4.89 13.20
CA GLU A 118 0.38 -5.38 13.44
C GLU A 118 0.59 -6.75 12.80
N ASP A 119 -0.38 -7.63 12.94
CA ASP A 119 -0.37 -8.93 12.29
C ASP A 119 -0.35 -8.78 10.77
N ALA A 120 -1.18 -7.89 10.23
CA ALA A 120 -1.21 -7.60 8.80
C ALA A 120 0.14 -7.08 8.31
N PHE A 121 0.75 -6.16 9.04
CA PHE A 121 2.07 -5.63 8.71
C PHE A 121 3.11 -6.75 8.67
N SER A 122 3.16 -7.58 9.69
CA SER A 122 4.11 -8.70 9.75
C SER A 122 3.95 -9.65 8.55
N ARG A 123 2.71 -9.92 8.17
CA ARG A 123 2.43 -10.78 7.02
C ARG A 123 2.86 -10.12 5.70
N ILE A 124 2.62 -8.83 5.55
CA ILE A 124 3.05 -8.09 4.37
C ILE A 124 4.57 -8.13 4.25
N MET A 125 5.28 -7.87 5.34
CA MET A 125 6.74 -7.88 5.34
C MET A 125 7.30 -9.28 5.00
N ALA A 126 6.75 -10.32 5.59
CA ALA A 126 7.16 -11.69 5.28
C ALA A 126 6.93 -12.02 3.81
N LYS A 127 5.79 -11.64 3.25
CA LYS A 127 5.43 -11.93 1.88
C LYS A 127 6.31 -11.16 0.87
N THR A 128 6.56 -9.90 1.12
CA THR A 128 7.41 -9.09 0.25
C THR A 128 8.86 -9.56 0.30
N GLN A 129 9.36 -9.88 1.49
CA GLN A 129 10.72 -10.38 1.65
C GLN A 129 10.91 -11.74 0.97
N GLU A 130 9.96 -12.64 1.15
CA GLU A 130 10.00 -13.95 0.50
C GLU A 130 10.06 -13.83 -1.02
N ARG A 131 9.23 -12.96 -1.59
CA ARG A 131 9.24 -12.72 -3.04
C ARG A 131 10.53 -12.07 -3.51
N TYR A 132 11.06 -11.14 -2.74
CA TYR A 132 12.31 -10.49 -3.06
C TYR A 132 13.47 -11.49 -3.01
N ASP A 133 13.56 -12.28 -1.97
CA ASP A 133 14.62 -13.27 -1.80
C ASP A 133 14.62 -14.31 -2.91
N SER A 134 13.44 -14.73 -3.36
CA SER A 134 13.34 -15.75 -4.39
C SER A 134 13.61 -15.23 -5.81
N THR A 135 13.39 -13.94 -6.06
CA THR A 135 13.45 -13.37 -7.41
C THR A 135 14.51 -12.29 -7.56
N GLU A 136 14.93 -11.67 -6.47
CA GLU A 136 15.82 -10.50 -6.43
C GLU A 136 15.30 -9.32 -7.25
N LYS A 137 13.97 -9.29 -7.51
CA LYS A 137 13.36 -8.20 -8.28
C LYS A 137 12.94 -7.06 -7.36
N ARG A 138 13.42 -5.86 -7.67
CA ARG A 138 13.15 -4.64 -6.90
C ARG A 138 11.66 -4.39 -6.69
N ARG A 139 10.83 -4.79 -7.65
CA ARG A 139 9.37 -4.60 -7.55
C ARG A 139 8.72 -5.33 -6.37
N TYR A 140 9.44 -6.23 -5.70
CA TYR A 140 8.95 -6.88 -4.49
C TYR A 140 9.44 -6.21 -3.22
N SER A 141 10.23 -5.15 -3.33
CA SER A 141 10.64 -4.34 -2.19
C SER A 141 9.69 -3.17 -2.00
N LEU A 142 9.34 -2.85 -0.76
CA LEU A 142 8.53 -1.67 -0.47
C LEU A 142 9.18 -0.39 -0.99
N GLY A 143 10.50 -0.32 -0.94
CA GLY A 143 11.24 0.85 -1.39
C GLY A 143 11.08 1.18 -2.87
N TYR A 144 10.61 0.23 -3.66
CA TYR A 144 10.39 0.44 -5.08
C TYR A 144 9.19 1.36 -5.37
N TYR A 145 8.21 1.39 -4.49
CA TYR A 145 6.93 2.07 -4.72
C TYR A 145 6.90 3.44 -4.07
N ARG A 146 6.08 4.34 -4.62
CA ARG A 146 5.94 5.71 -4.11
C ARG A 146 4.56 6.00 -3.57
N ARG A 147 3.53 5.35 -4.12
CA ARG A 147 2.14 5.61 -3.78
C ARG A 147 1.51 4.43 -3.10
N ILE A 148 0.55 4.70 -2.25
CA ILE A 148 -0.16 3.65 -1.53
C ILE A 148 -1.64 3.98 -1.45
N GLY A 149 -2.47 2.96 -1.59
CA GLY A 149 -3.89 3.02 -1.28
C GLY A 149 -4.24 1.83 -0.41
N MET A 150 -5.22 1.99 0.46
CA MET A 150 -5.55 0.98 1.45
C MET A 150 -7.03 0.92 1.70
N ALA A 151 -7.50 -0.27 2.07
CA ALA A 151 -8.85 -0.49 2.57
C ALA A 151 -8.82 -1.56 3.65
N HIS A 152 -9.77 -1.49 4.54
CA HIS A 152 -9.92 -2.41 5.66
C HIS A 152 -11.38 -2.79 5.82
N ALA A 153 -11.62 -4.03 6.19
CA ALA A 153 -12.94 -4.51 6.55
C ALA A 153 -12.83 -5.54 7.66
N GLU A 154 -13.88 -5.62 8.47
CA GLU A 154 -14.00 -6.65 9.47
C GLU A 154 -15.16 -7.54 9.06
N LYS A 155 -14.94 -8.86 9.11
CA LYS A 155 -15.98 -9.83 8.79
C LYS A 155 -15.81 -11.03 9.69
N ASP A 156 -16.87 -11.39 10.39
CA ASP A 156 -16.89 -12.54 11.31
C ASP A 156 -15.80 -12.49 12.38
N GLY A 157 -15.49 -11.28 12.86
CA GLY A 157 -14.46 -11.06 13.87
C GLY A 157 -13.04 -11.06 13.35
N GLU A 158 -12.84 -11.23 12.06
CA GLU A 158 -11.53 -11.21 11.44
C GLU A 158 -11.30 -9.94 10.65
N GLN A 159 -10.05 -9.53 10.56
CA GLN A 159 -9.66 -8.31 9.87
C GLN A 159 -9.15 -8.64 8.47
N TYR A 160 -9.57 -7.83 7.50
CA TYR A 160 -9.14 -7.98 6.11
C TYR A 160 -8.59 -6.65 5.62
N PHE A 161 -7.46 -6.70 4.93
CA PHE A 161 -6.81 -5.51 4.38
C PHE A 161 -6.51 -5.69 2.91
N MET A 162 -6.71 -4.62 2.16
CA MET A 162 -6.24 -4.54 0.78
C MET A 162 -5.27 -3.38 0.70
N VAL A 163 -4.04 -3.64 0.28
CA VAL A 163 -3.01 -2.62 0.13
C VAL A 163 -2.54 -2.62 -1.31
N ILE A 164 -2.60 -1.46 -1.93
CA ILE A 164 -2.14 -1.29 -3.30
C ILE A 164 -0.94 -0.35 -3.28
N LEU A 165 0.17 -0.83 -3.81
CA LEU A 165 1.40 -0.08 -3.94
C LEU A 165 1.61 0.25 -5.41
N MET A 166 2.03 1.48 -5.71
CA MET A 166 2.24 1.92 -7.10
C MET A 166 3.50 2.79 -7.17
N ARG A 167 4.25 2.61 -8.25
CA ARG A 167 5.44 3.42 -8.52
C ARG A 167 5.09 4.75 -9.19
#